data_aa5f011be3755be8a274b6c6721c1601
#
_entry.id   aa5f011be3755be8a274b6c6721c1601
#
_cell.length_a   1.000
_cell.length_b   1.000
_cell.length_c   1.000
_cell.angle_alpha   90.00
_cell.angle_beta   90.00
_cell.angle_gamma   90.00
#
_symmetry.space_group_name_H-M   'P 1'
#
loop_
_entity.id
_entity.type
_entity.pdbx_description
1 polymer ?
#
loop_
_entity_poly.entity_id
_entity_poly.type
_entity_poly.pdbx_seq_one_letter_code
_entity_poly.pdbx_strand_id
1 'polypeptide(L)'
;GGNADYLHNKGYHIETLSPDDFQRTVIDEKFKGEMKFHHCKFEKFDPQQKYDLILESESACYIKIDQGFEKARETLRDGGYLLASDYFVHHRDGTKTPHLKSSHDMDKYLSSAAAYGFELIKEYDQTENTMPTLDYGKYFIERFINPSIEYGIYSAKKNYPKTARIVGKLMGPKFEAKMDQIDLLDSGLFRKYRKYMIYLFQKKNV
;
A
#
# COMPACT_ATOMS: atom_id res chain seq x y z
N GLY A 1 -4.13 0.83 -11.57
CA GLY A 1 -5.14 0.41 -12.44
C GLY A 1 -5.23 -1.04 -12.91
N GLY A 2 -4.27 -1.95 -12.61
CA GLY A 2 -4.30 -3.31 -13.15
C GLY A 2 -5.53 -4.12 -12.73
N ASN A 3 -5.92 -4.06 -11.46
CA ASN A 3 -7.12 -4.75 -10.97
C ASN A 3 -8.40 -4.18 -11.58
N ALA A 4 -8.49 -2.85 -11.72
CA ALA A 4 -9.64 -2.20 -12.34
C ALA A 4 -9.79 -2.62 -13.80
N ASP A 5 -8.69 -2.65 -14.55
CA ASP A 5 -8.65 -3.10 -15.93
C ASP A 5 -9.08 -4.57 -16.08
N TYR A 6 -8.51 -5.44 -15.25
CA TYR A 6 -8.86 -6.86 -15.26
C TYR A 6 -10.34 -7.11 -14.99
N LEU A 7 -10.91 -6.46 -13.97
CA LEU A 7 -12.30 -6.62 -13.60
C LEU A 7 -13.25 -5.99 -14.65
N HIS A 8 -12.89 -4.83 -15.18
CA HIS A 8 -13.65 -4.20 -16.28
C HIS A 8 -13.73 -5.13 -17.50
N ASN A 9 -12.61 -5.72 -17.92
CA ASN A 9 -12.56 -6.67 -19.04
C ASN A 9 -13.31 -7.99 -18.76
N LYS A 10 -13.61 -8.28 -17.48
CA LYS A 10 -14.48 -9.39 -17.08
C LYS A 10 -15.97 -9.03 -17.07
N GLY A 11 -16.32 -7.79 -17.41
CA GLY A 11 -17.70 -7.30 -17.48
C GLY A 11 -18.27 -6.81 -16.16
N TYR A 12 -17.43 -6.60 -15.13
CA TYR A 12 -17.88 -5.99 -13.88
C TYR A 12 -18.06 -4.48 -14.06
N HIS A 13 -19.09 -3.92 -13.41
CA HIS A 13 -19.23 -2.48 -13.29
C HIS A 13 -18.29 -1.96 -12.22
N ILE A 14 -17.29 -1.16 -12.60
CA ILE A 14 -16.21 -0.71 -11.75
C ILE A 14 -16.21 0.81 -11.64
N GLU A 15 -16.10 1.29 -10.41
CA GLU A 15 -15.71 2.66 -10.09
C GLU A 15 -14.38 2.64 -9.33
N THR A 16 -13.53 3.62 -9.57
CA THR A 16 -12.22 3.73 -8.96
C THR A 16 -12.13 4.95 -8.07
N LEU A 17 -11.31 4.86 -7.02
CA LEU A 17 -11.12 5.94 -6.05
C LEU A 17 -9.65 6.08 -5.67
N SER A 18 -9.14 7.30 -5.73
CA SER A 18 -7.82 7.66 -5.19
C SER A 18 -7.72 9.18 -5.00
N PRO A 19 -6.96 9.67 -4.01
CA PRO A 19 -6.61 11.09 -3.89
C PRO A 19 -5.47 11.53 -4.82
N ASP A 20 -4.90 10.63 -5.61
CA ASP A 20 -3.70 10.86 -6.43
C ASP A 20 -4.05 11.34 -7.84
N ASP A 21 -3.54 12.51 -8.23
CA ASP A 21 -3.80 13.12 -9.54
C ASP A 21 -3.22 12.31 -10.69
N PHE A 22 -2.06 11.67 -10.49
CA PHE A 22 -1.46 10.85 -11.54
C PHE A 22 -2.30 9.61 -11.82
N GLN A 23 -2.80 8.94 -10.77
CA GLN A 23 -3.71 7.81 -10.94
C GLN A 23 -5.00 8.21 -11.67
N ARG A 24 -5.55 9.39 -11.35
CA ARG A 24 -6.70 9.94 -12.08
C ARG A 24 -6.40 10.07 -13.57
N THR A 25 -5.30 10.74 -13.91
CA THR A 25 -4.89 10.93 -15.31
C THR A 25 -4.76 9.58 -16.04
N VAL A 26 -4.10 8.59 -15.43
CA VAL A 26 -3.93 7.27 -16.03
C VAL A 26 -5.28 6.55 -16.27
N ILE A 27 -6.22 6.66 -15.34
CA ILE A 27 -7.55 6.05 -15.47
C ILE A 27 -8.35 6.76 -16.57
N ASP A 28 -8.37 8.09 -16.56
CA ASP A 28 -9.10 8.90 -17.55
C ASP A 28 -8.57 8.65 -18.98
N GLU A 29 -7.26 8.60 -19.16
CA GLU A 29 -6.62 8.29 -20.46
C GLU A 29 -6.92 6.86 -20.93
N LYS A 30 -6.85 5.89 -20.02
CA LYS A 30 -7.02 4.48 -20.35
C LYS A 30 -8.45 4.12 -20.69
N PHE A 31 -9.41 4.60 -19.90
CA PHE A 31 -10.82 4.23 -20.02
C PHE A 31 -11.68 5.29 -20.70
N LYS A 32 -11.12 6.44 -21.08
CA LYS A 32 -11.77 7.49 -21.87
C LYS A 32 -13.15 7.89 -21.35
N GLY A 33 -13.32 7.90 -20.02
CA GLY A 33 -14.59 8.24 -19.37
C GLY A 33 -15.57 7.08 -19.17
N GLU A 34 -15.27 5.86 -19.63
CA GLU A 34 -16.11 4.68 -19.40
C GLU A 34 -16.06 4.20 -17.94
N MET A 35 -15.01 4.57 -17.19
CA MET A 35 -14.85 4.22 -15.79
C MET A 35 -14.90 5.48 -14.93
N LYS A 36 -15.84 5.54 -14.00
CA LYS A 36 -15.95 6.66 -13.08
C LYS A 36 -14.80 6.65 -12.07
N PHE A 37 -14.16 7.80 -11.93
CA PHE A 37 -13.08 8.02 -10.96
C PHE A 37 -13.50 9.02 -9.89
N HIS A 38 -13.36 8.62 -8.62
CA HIS A 38 -13.62 9.47 -7.47
C HIS A 38 -12.29 10.02 -6.93
N HIS A 39 -12.06 11.32 -7.15
CA HIS A 39 -10.82 11.97 -6.71
C HIS A 39 -10.92 12.42 -5.24
N CYS A 40 -10.82 11.48 -4.32
CA CYS A 40 -10.86 11.74 -2.88
C CYS A 40 -10.15 10.63 -2.10
N LYS A 41 -9.96 10.86 -0.78
CA LYS A 41 -9.61 9.79 0.16
C LYS A 41 -10.84 8.94 0.45
N PHE A 42 -10.66 7.64 0.72
CA PHE A 42 -11.75 6.73 1.00
C PHE A 42 -12.61 7.19 2.19
N GLU A 43 -12.00 7.68 3.25
CA GLU A 43 -12.70 8.20 4.44
C GLU A 43 -13.63 9.41 4.13
N LYS A 44 -13.40 10.07 2.99
CA LYS A 44 -14.18 11.23 2.54
C LYS A 44 -15.11 10.91 1.37
N PHE A 45 -15.15 9.65 0.98
CA PHE A 45 -16.02 9.22 -0.12
C PHE A 45 -17.49 9.38 0.27
N ASP A 46 -18.28 9.97 -0.62
CA ASP A 46 -19.72 10.12 -0.50
C ASP A 46 -20.41 9.21 -1.54
N PRO A 47 -20.82 7.98 -1.13
CA PRO A 47 -21.38 7.01 -2.07
C PRO A 47 -22.79 7.43 -2.50
N GLN A 48 -22.99 7.60 -3.80
CA GLN A 48 -24.29 7.91 -4.37
C GLN A 48 -25.15 6.64 -4.57
N GLN A 49 -24.57 5.48 -4.38
CA GLN A 49 -25.21 4.16 -4.47
C GLN A 49 -24.53 3.18 -3.53
N LYS A 50 -25.13 2.01 -3.34
CA LYS A 50 -24.51 0.92 -2.60
C LYS A 50 -23.73 0.01 -3.53
N TYR A 51 -22.63 -0.54 -3.04
CA TYR A 51 -21.73 -1.41 -3.78
C TYR A 51 -21.78 -2.84 -3.26
N ASP A 52 -21.53 -3.80 -4.13
CA ASP A 52 -21.45 -5.22 -3.79
C ASP A 52 -20.10 -5.58 -3.14
N LEU A 53 -19.05 -4.93 -3.60
CA LEU A 53 -17.67 -5.19 -3.21
C LEU A 53 -16.86 -3.89 -3.15
N ILE A 54 -16.08 -3.77 -2.10
CA ILE A 54 -14.95 -2.84 -2.01
C ILE A 54 -13.68 -3.67 -2.12
N LEU A 55 -12.76 -3.27 -3.01
CA LEU A 55 -11.44 -3.88 -3.19
C LEU A 55 -10.35 -2.90 -2.77
N GLU A 56 -9.67 -3.20 -1.68
CA GLU A 56 -8.47 -2.51 -1.20
C GLU A 56 -7.24 -3.36 -1.54
N SER A 57 -6.54 -2.99 -2.61
CA SER A 57 -5.31 -3.68 -3.03
C SER A 57 -4.13 -2.76 -2.78
N GLU A 58 -3.30 -3.10 -1.80
CA GLU A 58 -2.15 -2.31 -1.33
C GLU A 58 -2.53 -0.85 -0.99
N SER A 59 -3.71 -0.67 -0.44
CA SER A 59 -4.27 0.64 -0.10
C SER A 59 -4.84 0.72 1.33
N ALA A 60 -5.11 -0.42 1.96
CA ALA A 60 -5.61 -0.46 3.34
C ALA A 60 -4.67 0.26 4.31
N CYS A 61 -3.36 0.16 4.13
CA CYS A 61 -2.35 0.79 4.98
C CYS A 61 -2.40 2.33 4.99
N TYR A 62 -3.03 2.96 3.98
CA TYR A 62 -3.21 4.42 3.90
C TYR A 62 -4.53 4.91 4.49
N ILE A 63 -5.48 4.01 4.74
CA ILE A 63 -6.83 4.30 5.23
C ILE A 63 -6.82 4.14 6.75
N LYS A 64 -7.33 5.12 7.50
CA LYS A 64 -7.43 5.00 8.94
C LYS A 64 -8.41 3.90 9.32
N ILE A 65 -8.00 2.93 10.13
CA ILE A 65 -8.72 1.68 10.40
C ILE A 65 -10.21 1.94 10.69
N ASP A 66 -10.51 2.69 11.76
CA ASP A 66 -11.89 2.87 12.20
C ASP A 66 -12.73 3.65 11.18
N GLN A 67 -12.17 4.74 10.63
CA GLN A 67 -12.84 5.55 9.60
C GLN A 67 -13.03 4.76 8.29
N GLY A 68 -12.10 3.86 7.96
CA GLY A 68 -12.20 2.98 6.80
C GLY A 68 -13.35 1.98 6.93
N PHE A 69 -13.46 1.29 8.08
CA PHE A 69 -14.55 0.36 8.32
C PHE A 69 -15.91 1.05 8.44
N GLU A 70 -15.98 2.23 9.09
CA GLU A 70 -17.18 3.04 9.12
C GLU A 70 -17.62 3.40 7.69
N LYS A 71 -16.70 3.89 6.85
CA LYS A 71 -16.98 4.25 5.47
C LYS A 71 -17.32 3.03 4.61
N ALA A 72 -16.64 1.90 4.79
CA ALA A 72 -16.96 0.66 4.11
C ALA A 72 -18.38 0.18 4.45
N ARG A 73 -18.79 0.27 5.73
CA ARG A 73 -20.14 -0.05 6.15
C ARG A 73 -21.19 0.86 5.51
N GLU A 74 -20.90 2.16 5.40
CA GLU A 74 -21.77 3.13 4.72
C GLU A 74 -21.88 2.83 3.21
N THR A 75 -20.78 2.43 2.59
CA THR A 75 -20.66 2.24 1.13
C THR A 75 -21.27 0.92 0.65
N LEU A 76 -21.09 -0.16 1.40
CA LEU A 76 -21.56 -1.49 1.01
C LEU A 76 -23.07 -1.66 1.27
N ARG A 77 -23.72 -2.42 0.41
CA ARG A 77 -25.04 -2.99 0.70
C ARG A 77 -24.94 -4.02 1.82
N ASP A 78 -26.07 -4.38 2.39
CA ASP A 78 -26.11 -5.48 3.37
C ASP A 78 -25.72 -6.80 2.70
N GLY A 79 -24.88 -7.60 3.38
CA GLY A 79 -24.27 -8.78 2.80
C GLY A 79 -23.16 -8.52 1.77
N GLY A 80 -22.83 -7.25 1.49
CA GLY A 80 -21.72 -6.88 0.61
C GLY A 80 -20.35 -7.20 1.22
N TYR A 81 -19.31 -7.18 0.39
CA TYR A 81 -17.98 -7.67 0.77
C TYR A 81 -16.92 -6.56 0.75
N LEU A 82 -15.98 -6.66 1.68
CA LEU A 82 -14.71 -5.91 1.66
C LEU A 82 -13.57 -6.91 1.49
N LEU A 83 -12.81 -6.77 0.41
CA LEU A 83 -11.60 -7.55 0.15
C LEU A 83 -10.39 -6.64 0.32
N ALA A 84 -9.61 -6.88 1.37
CA ALA A 84 -8.38 -6.15 1.65
C ALA A 84 -7.16 -7.04 1.40
N SER A 85 -6.22 -6.57 0.58
CA SER A 85 -4.95 -7.23 0.30
C SER A 85 -3.82 -6.25 0.60
N ASP A 86 -3.12 -6.48 1.72
CA ASP A 86 -2.08 -5.57 2.19
C ASP A 86 -1.13 -6.27 3.18
N TYR A 87 -0.10 -5.58 3.62
CA TYR A 87 0.78 -6.04 4.67
C TYR A 87 0.40 -5.44 6.03
N PHE A 88 0.42 -6.29 7.06
CA PHE A 88 0.06 -5.93 8.42
C PHE A 88 1.21 -6.23 9.38
N VAL A 89 1.34 -5.42 10.42
CA VAL A 89 2.28 -5.71 11.52
C VAL A 89 1.65 -6.76 12.44
N HIS A 90 2.35 -7.88 12.62
CA HIS A 90 1.89 -8.95 13.53
C HIS A 90 2.79 -9.11 14.75
N HIS A 91 3.96 -8.47 14.78
CA HIS A 91 4.89 -8.56 15.90
C HIS A 91 5.50 -7.21 16.23
N ARG A 92 5.52 -6.86 17.52
CA ARG A 92 6.13 -5.64 18.06
C ARG A 92 6.97 -5.99 19.28
N ASP A 93 8.28 -5.99 19.12
CA ASP A 93 9.26 -6.29 20.18
C ASP A 93 9.87 -5.03 20.83
N GLY A 94 9.29 -3.86 20.57
CA GLY A 94 9.79 -2.57 21.06
C GLY A 94 10.91 -1.96 20.20
N THR A 95 11.40 -2.66 19.18
CA THR A 95 12.40 -2.09 18.26
C THR A 95 11.75 -1.02 17.35
N LYS A 96 12.55 0.01 17.04
CA LYS A 96 12.15 1.07 16.10
C LYS A 96 12.73 0.74 14.73
N THR A 97 12.02 -0.07 13.95
CA THR A 97 12.40 -0.40 12.57
C THR A 97 11.47 0.25 11.57
N PRO A 98 11.91 0.48 10.32
CA PRO A 98 11.02 0.94 9.24
C PRO A 98 9.81 0.02 9.03
N HIS A 99 9.96 -1.29 9.29
CA HIS A 99 8.89 -2.27 9.18
C HIS A 99 7.69 -2.03 10.12
N LEU A 100 7.83 -1.18 11.13
CA LEU A 100 6.75 -0.89 12.07
C LEU A 100 6.03 0.45 11.81
N LYS A 101 6.54 1.26 10.87
CA LYS A 101 6.11 2.66 10.73
C LYS A 101 4.84 2.88 9.90
N SER A 102 4.57 2.06 8.90
CA SER A 102 3.55 2.39 7.87
C SER A 102 2.54 1.27 7.63
N SER A 103 2.31 0.43 8.64
CA SER A 103 1.37 -0.68 8.52
C SER A 103 0.43 -0.69 9.70
N HIS A 104 -0.79 -1.17 9.44
CA HIS A 104 -1.75 -1.43 10.49
C HIS A 104 -1.33 -2.63 11.34
N ASP A 105 -1.59 -2.55 12.62
CA ASP A 105 -1.52 -3.70 13.51
C ASP A 105 -2.63 -4.70 13.13
N MET A 106 -2.27 -5.95 12.96
CA MET A 106 -3.15 -7.00 12.45
C MET A 106 -4.33 -7.25 13.39
N ASP A 107 -4.06 -7.37 14.70
CA ASP A 107 -5.10 -7.66 15.69
C ASP A 107 -6.07 -6.48 15.81
N LYS A 108 -5.54 -5.26 15.78
CA LYS A 108 -6.37 -4.06 15.77
C LYS A 108 -7.23 -3.99 14.51
N TYR A 109 -6.71 -4.32 13.34
CA TYR A 109 -7.47 -4.30 12.10
C TYR A 109 -8.64 -5.29 12.15
N LEU A 110 -8.39 -6.52 12.59
CA LEU A 110 -9.41 -7.57 12.71
C LEU A 110 -10.46 -7.23 13.78
N SER A 111 -10.03 -6.73 14.94
CA SER A 111 -10.96 -6.33 16.00
C SER A 111 -11.82 -5.15 15.61
N SER A 112 -11.28 -4.16 14.89
CA SER A 112 -12.06 -3.05 14.34
C SER A 112 -13.06 -3.53 13.30
N ALA A 113 -12.68 -4.44 12.39
CA ALA A 113 -13.62 -5.03 11.44
C ALA A 113 -14.84 -5.62 12.15
N ALA A 114 -14.62 -6.43 13.18
CA ALA A 114 -15.69 -7.02 13.97
C ALA A 114 -16.55 -5.96 14.68
N ALA A 115 -15.93 -4.93 15.27
CA ALA A 115 -16.62 -3.84 15.96
C ALA A 115 -17.54 -3.05 15.02
N TYR A 116 -17.14 -2.89 13.76
CA TYR A 116 -17.96 -2.21 12.74
C TYR A 116 -18.94 -3.15 12.00
N GLY A 117 -19.12 -4.39 12.50
CA GLY A 117 -20.13 -5.33 11.97
C GLY A 117 -19.70 -6.04 10.70
N PHE A 118 -18.41 -6.25 10.52
CA PHE A 118 -17.86 -7.11 9.48
C PHE A 118 -17.50 -8.48 10.05
N GLU A 119 -17.84 -9.53 9.33
CA GLU A 119 -17.45 -10.90 9.62
C GLU A 119 -16.31 -11.30 8.70
N LEU A 120 -15.23 -11.83 9.26
CA LEU A 120 -14.14 -12.43 8.49
C LEU A 120 -14.61 -13.77 7.90
N ILE A 121 -14.81 -13.81 6.59
CA ILE A 121 -15.27 -14.99 5.86
C ILE A 121 -14.10 -15.89 5.47
N LYS A 122 -13.00 -15.24 5.04
CA LYS A 122 -11.81 -15.97 4.59
C LYS A 122 -10.57 -15.10 4.76
N GLU A 123 -9.48 -15.76 5.10
CA GLU A 123 -8.15 -15.16 5.10
C GLU A 123 -7.17 -16.02 4.30
N TYR A 124 -6.18 -15.39 3.74
CA TYR A 124 -5.08 -16.05 3.04
C TYR A 124 -3.77 -15.35 3.36
N ASP A 125 -2.85 -16.09 3.97
CA ASP A 125 -1.48 -15.62 4.22
C ASP A 125 -0.62 -15.90 2.97
N GLN A 126 -0.24 -14.84 2.26
CA GLN A 126 0.63 -14.95 1.10
C GLN A 126 2.04 -14.40 1.36
N THR A 127 2.43 -14.30 2.64
CA THR A 127 3.73 -13.76 3.03
C THR A 127 4.87 -14.42 2.27
N GLU A 128 4.93 -15.77 2.28
CA GLU A 128 6.01 -16.49 1.59
C GLU A 128 6.02 -16.29 0.07
N ASN A 129 4.86 -16.09 -0.54
CA ASN A 129 4.74 -15.82 -1.97
C ASN A 129 5.28 -14.43 -2.35
N THR A 130 5.35 -13.50 -1.39
CA THR A 130 5.85 -12.14 -1.58
C THR A 130 7.37 -12.05 -1.41
N MET A 131 7.98 -12.98 -0.65
CA MET A 131 9.40 -12.93 -0.31
C MET A 131 10.33 -12.89 -1.54
N PRO A 132 10.13 -13.68 -2.61
CA PRO A 132 10.98 -13.62 -3.78
C PRO A 132 11.01 -12.22 -4.44
N THR A 133 9.89 -11.50 -4.39
CA THR A 133 9.82 -10.13 -4.92
C THR A 133 10.65 -9.15 -4.09
N LEU A 134 10.61 -9.28 -2.76
CA LEU A 134 11.43 -8.46 -1.86
C LEU A 134 12.92 -8.76 -2.05
N ASP A 135 13.30 -10.04 -2.07
CA ASP A 135 14.68 -10.48 -2.25
C ASP A 135 15.24 -10.00 -3.60
N TYR A 136 14.43 -10.10 -4.68
CA TYR A 136 14.82 -9.58 -5.99
C TYR A 136 14.96 -8.05 -5.97
N GLY A 137 14.04 -7.35 -5.35
CA GLY A 137 14.12 -5.88 -5.19
C GLY A 137 15.39 -5.46 -4.44
N LYS A 138 15.70 -6.13 -3.32
CA LYS A 138 16.91 -5.90 -2.54
C LYS A 138 18.16 -6.17 -3.39
N TYR A 139 18.24 -7.33 -4.04
CA TYR A 139 19.33 -7.69 -4.94
C TYR A 139 19.55 -6.63 -6.04
N PHE A 140 18.47 -6.17 -6.67
CA PHE A 140 18.56 -5.16 -7.73
C PHE A 140 19.12 -3.82 -7.20
N ILE A 141 18.68 -3.38 -6.03
CA ILE A 141 19.18 -2.15 -5.42
C ILE A 141 20.65 -2.29 -5.05
N GLU A 142 21.02 -3.37 -4.35
CA GLU A 142 22.39 -3.59 -3.91
C GLU A 142 23.37 -3.78 -5.10
N ARG A 143 22.93 -4.44 -6.14
CA ARG A 143 23.81 -4.80 -7.27
C ARG A 143 23.92 -3.71 -8.33
N PHE A 144 22.88 -2.93 -8.55
CA PHE A 144 22.84 -1.97 -9.65
C PHE A 144 22.65 -0.52 -9.17
N ILE A 145 21.74 -0.27 -8.25
CA ILE A 145 21.40 1.10 -7.86
C ILE A 145 22.51 1.69 -6.98
N ASN A 146 22.88 1.00 -5.89
CA ASN A 146 23.90 1.49 -4.96
C ASN A 146 25.24 1.76 -5.61
N PRO A 147 25.83 0.83 -6.39
CA PRO A 147 27.10 1.10 -7.09
C PRO A 147 27.01 2.27 -8.08
N SER A 148 25.87 2.42 -8.77
CA SER A 148 25.65 3.55 -9.68
C SER A 148 25.61 4.89 -8.96
N ILE A 149 24.96 4.94 -7.81
CA ILE A 149 24.93 6.13 -6.96
C ILE A 149 26.32 6.44 -6.39
N GLU A 150 27.03 5.43 -5.86
CA GLU A 150 28.38 5.59 -5.34
C GLU A 150 29.35 6.13 -6.39
N TYR A 151 29.28 5.55 -7.60
CA TYR A 151 30.07 6.05 -8.73
C TYR A 151 29.70 7.49 -9.10
N GLY A 152 28.41 7.83 -9.12
CA GLY A 152 27.93 9.20 -9.36
C GLY A 152 28.47 10.19 -8.31
N ILE A 153 28.44 9.82 -7.05
CA ILE A 153 28.97 10.63 -5.94
C ILE A 153 30.49 10.79 -6.08
N TYR A 154 31.20 9.70 -6.37
CA TYR A 154 32.64 9.74 -6.60
C TYR A 154 32.99 10.69 -7.76
N SER A 155 32.31 10.54 -8.89
CA SER A 155 32.53 11.38 -10.08
C SER A 155 32.23 12.86 -9.80
N ALA A 156 31.15 13.16 -9.09
CA ALA A 156 30.80 14.51 -8.69
C ALA A 156 31.85 15.13 -7.75
N LYS A 157 32.33 14.39 -6.75
CA LYS A 157 33.40 14.82 -5.84
C LYS A 157 34.71 15.10 -6.56
N LYS A 158 35.05 14.26 -7.55
CA LYS A 158 36.27 14.38 -8.36
C LYS A 158 36.23 15.59 -9.29
N ASN A 159 35.13 15.77 -10.02
CA ASN A 159 35.05 16.77 -11.09
C ASN A 159 34.51 18.13 -10.61
N TYR A 160 33.67 18.14 -9.55
CA TYR A 160 33.00 19.34 -9.04
C TYR A 160 33.03 19.40 -7.49
N PRO A 161 34.22 19.45 -6.85
CA PRO A 161 34.37 19.26 -5.40
C PRO A 161 33.63 20.31 -4.56
N LYS A 162 33.57 21.55 -5.02
CA LYS A 162 32.86 22.63 -4.29
C LYS A 162 31.35 22.41 -4.30
N THR A 163 30.80 22.12 -5.48
CA THR A 163 29.35 21.84 -5.67
C THR A 163 28.94 20.57 -4.93
N ALA A 164 29.74 19.50 -5.05
CA ALA A 164 29.49 18.23 -4.35
C ALA A 164 29.44 18.37 -2.82
N ARG A 165 30.27 19.27 -2.25
CA ARG A 165 30.26 19.56 -0.81
C ARG A 165 28.96 20.26 -0.39
N ILE A 166 28.49 21.23 -1.17
CA ILE A 166 27.23 21.94 -0.88
C ILE A 166 26.04 21.01 -0.98
N VAL A 167 25.93 20.26 -2.08
CA VAL A 167 24.86 19.28 -2.32
C VAL A 167 24.86 18.19 -1.25
N GLY A 168 26.04 17.69 -0.87
CA GLY A 168 26.19 16.68 0.18
C GLY A 168 25.69 17.15 1.55
N LYS A 169 25.94 18.42 1.91
CA LYS A 169 25.39 18.99 3.15
C LYS A 169 23.86 19.14 3.14
N LEU A 170 23.29 19.48 1.99
CA LEU A 170 21.84 19.73 1.86
C LEU A 170 21.05 18.43 1.71
N MET A 171 21.57 17.44 0.99
CA MET A 171 20.86 16.22 0.61
C MET A 171 21.32 14.98 1.37
N GLY A 172 22.50 14.98 1.99
CA GLY A 172 23.06 13.83 2.70
C GLY A 172 22.10 13.21 3.71
N PRO A 173 21.54 13.99 4.65
CA PRO A 173 20.60 13.45 5.65
C PRO A 173 19.30 12.86 5.05
N LYS A 174 18.82 13.44 3.94
CA LYS A 174 17.64 12.92 3.22
C LYS A 174 17.96 11.63 2.46
N PHE A 175 19.19 11.53 1.98
CA PHE A 175 19.67 10.35 1.27
C PHE A 175 19.87 9.17 2.24
N GLU A 176 20.51 9.42 3.39
CA GLU A 176 20.67 8.41 4.45
C GLU A 176 19.32 7.90 4.94
N ALA A 177 18.35 8.78 5.20
CA ALA A 177 17.01 8.39 5.60
C ALA A 177 16.27 7.56 4.53
N LYS A 178 16.61 7.72 3.25
CA LYS A 178 16.07 6.86 2.16
C LYS A 178 16.79 5.52 2.08
N MET A 179 18.08 5.49 2.34
CA MET A 179 18.84 4.23 2.38
C MET A 179 18.33 3.30 3.49
N ASP A 180 17.94 3.84 4.65
CA ASP A 180 17.31 3.07 5.74
C ASP A 180 16.00 2.37 5.31
N GLN A 181 15.37 2.83 4.22
CA GLN A 181 14.16 2.19 3.69
C GLN A 181 14.45 0.91 2.89
N ILE A 182 15.71 0.64 2.55
CA ILE A 182 16.11 -0.61 1.88
C ILE A 182 15.84 -1.81 2.78
N ASP A 183 15.92 -1.63 4.10
CA ASP A 183 15.56 -2.66 5.07
C ASP A 183 14.09 -3.12 4.93
N LEU A 184 13.21 -2.30 4.34
CA LEU A 184 11.84 -2.72 4.02
C LEU A 184 11.78 -3.87 3.01
N LEU A 185 12.85 -4.06 2.22
CA LEU A 185 12.99 -5.15 1.26
C LEU A 185 13.70 -6.37 1.85
N ASP A 186 14.07 -6.34 3.13
CA ASP A 186 14.64 -7.50 3.80
C ASP A 186 13.54 -8.51 4.12
N SER A 187 13.56 -9.65 3.42
CA SER A 187 12.55 -10.70 3.59
C SER A 187 12.57 -11.33 4.99
N GLY A 188 13.73 -11.39 5.64
CA GLY A 188 13.86 -11.88 7.02
C GLY A 188 13.22 -10.94 8.03
N LEU A 189 13.48 -9.64 7.90
CA LEU A 189 12.84 -8.61 8.72
C LEU A 189 11.34 -8.51 8.43
N PHE A 190 10.95 -8.67 7.17
CA PHE A 190 9.54 -8.68 6.81
C PHE A 190 8.81 -9.83 7.53
N ARG A 191 9.29 -11.06 7.42
CA ARG A 191 8.71 -12.23 8.12
C ARG A 191 8.63 -12.03 9.63
N LYS A 192 9.63 -11.38 10.22
CA LYS A 192 9.68 -11.14 11.66
C LYS A 192 8.59 -10.19 12.13
N TYR A 193 8.29 -9.14 11.38
CA TYR A 193 7.43 -8.05 11.83
C TYR A 193 6.11 -7.93 11.08
N ARG A 194 6.01 -8.48 9.88
CA ARG A 194 4.86 -8.32 8.99
C ARG A 194 4.37 -9.63 8.42
N LYS A 195 3.11 -9.59 8.01
CA LYS A 195 2.48 -10.59 7.14
C LYS A 195 1.82 -9.86 5.98
N TYR A 196 1.87 -10.47 4.81
CA TYR A 196 1.07 -10.05 3.67
C TYR A 196 -0.20 -10.89 3.64
N MET A 197 -1.35 -10.26 3.93
CA MET A 197 -2.61 -10.95 4.11
C MET A 197 -3.64 -10.51 3.09
N ILE A 198 -4.48 -11.44 2.68
CA ILE A 198 -5.73 -11.17 1.99
C ILE A 198 -6.86 -11.52 2.96
N TYR A 199 -7.71 -10.53 3.25
CA TYR A 199 -8.88 -10.70 4.10
C TYR A 199 -10.15 -10.46 3.29
N LEU A 200 -11.08 -11.40 3.34
CA LEU A 200 -12.42 -11.24 2.82
C LEU A 200 -13.39 -11.09 4.00
N PHE A 201 -13.95 -9.91 4.12
CA PHE A 201 -14.98 -9.61 5.10
C PHE A 201 -16.35 -9.52 4.44
N GLN A 202 -17.39 -9.87 5.18
CA GLN A 202 -18.78 -9.63 4.78
C GLN A 202 -19.45 -8.68 5.78
N LYS A 203 -20.13 -7.67 5.28
CA LYS A 203 -20.96 -6.78 6.08
C LYS A 203 -22.17 -7.55 6.62
N LYS A 204 -22.29 -7.62 7.95
CA LYS A 204 -23.47 -8.20 8.62
C LYS A 204 -24.70 -7.34 8.42
N ASN A 205 -25.83 -8.00 8.22
CA ASN A 205 -27.12 -7.35 8.30
C ASN A 205 -27.38 -6.94 9.76
N VAL A 206 -27.78 -5.71 10.00
CA VAL A 206 -28.19 -5.20 11.31
C VAL A 206 -29.67 -4.90 11.24
#